data_19bbb3300e7986957d82fdbd6d07985b
#
_entry.id   19bbb3300e7986957d82fdbd6d07985b
#
_cell.length_a   1.000
_cell.length_b   1.000
_cell.length_c   1.000
_cell.angle_alpha   90.00
_cell.angle_beta   90.00
_cell.angle_gamma   90.00
#
_symmetry.space_group_name_H-M   'P 1'
#
loop_
_entity.id
_entity.type
_entity.pdbx_description
1 polymer ?
#
loop_
_entity_poly.entity_id
_entity_poly.type
_entity_poly.pdbx_seq_one_letter_code
_entity_poly.pdbx_strand_id
1 'polypeptide(L)'
;MAEFRRKFYDWLLQWKSTKQHECLLVKGARQVGKTFVIEKFGREQYESFIEFNFILDPDACSIFDGSLKAEDLYRKISAYDATRRLMPGRTLIFLDEIQECANARTALKSLAQDGRYDVIASGSLLGIKYKGKKARERYVPKSIPVGFERQIGRASCRERV
;
A
#
# COMPACT_ATOMS: atom_id res chain seq x y z
N MET A 1 -16.29 -14.57 4.80
CA MET A 1 -15.96 -13.45 3.85
C MET A 1 -16.48 -12.10 4.35
N ALA A 2 -17.77 -11.97 4.68
CA ALA A 2 -18.30 -10.68 5.19
C ALA A 2 -17.67 -10.25 6.52
N GLU A 3 -17.45 -11.16 7.45
CA GLU A 3 -16.80 -10.87 8.73
C GLU A 3 -15.33 -10.44 8.56
N PHE A 4 -14.59 -11.12 7.68
CA PHE A 4 -13.22 -10.75 7.34
C PHE A 4 -13.15 -9.33 6.76
N ARG A 5 -14.02 -9.00 5.80
CA ARG A 5 -14.08 -7.67 5.18
C ARG A 5 -14.34 -6.58 6.21
N ARG A 6 -15.24 -6.83 7.16
CA ARG A 6 -15.53 -5.90 8.26
C ARG A 6 -14.32 -5.69 9.16
N LYS A 7 -13.72 -6.75 9.66
CA LYS A 7 -12.54 -6.68 10.54
C LYS A 7 -11.35 -5.99 9.87
N PHE A 8 -11.12 -6.29 8.60
CA PHE A 8 -10.04 -5.65 7.85
C PHE A 8 -10.32 -4.16 7.61
N TYR A 9 -11.54 -3.80 7.29
CA TYR A 9 -11.94 -2.40 7.14
C TYR A 9 -11.79 -1.62 8.45
N ASP A 10 -12.27 -2.17 9.56
CA ASP A 10 -12.13 -1.56 10.89
C ASP A 10 -10.65 -1.39 11.27
N TRP A 11 -9.83 -2.34 10.92
CA TRP A 11 -8.39 -2.27 11.12
C TRP A 11 -7.76 -1.13 10.28
N LEU A 12 -8.19 -0.95 9.02
CA LEU A 12 -7.73 0.16 8.17
C LEU A 12 -8.13 1.52 8.75
N LEU A 13 -9.34 1.65 9.31
CA LEU A 13 -9.77 2.85 10.02
C LEU A 13 -8.84 3.16 11.20
N GLN A 14 -8.51 2.15 11.98
CA GLN A 14 -7.58 2.29 13.10
C GLN A 14 -6.17 2.66 12.63
N TRP A 15 -5.67 2.02 11.57
CA TRP A 15 -4.39 2.38 10.97
C TRP A 15 -4.36 3.84 10.53
N LYS A 16 -5.38 4.33 9.85
CA LYS A 16 -5.47 5.72 9.40
C LYS A 16 -5.38 6.70 10.57
N SER A 17 -5.99 6.38 11.70
CA SER A 17 -5.99 7.26 12.88
C SER A 17 -4.67 7.23 13.67
N THR A 18 -3.90 6.15 13.58
CA THR A 18 -2.71 5.91 14.41
C THR A 18 -1.39 5.87 13.64
N LYS A 19 -1.43 5.94 12.31
CA LYS A 19 -0.24 5.85 11.47
C LYS A 19 0.78 6.95 11.77
N GLN A 20 2.04 6.58 11.70
CA GLN A 20 3.17 7.49 11.85
C GLN A 20 4.04 7.38 10.58
N HIS A 21 3.67 8.09 9.51
CA HIS A 21 4.46 8.19 8.28
C HIS A 21 4.93 6.82 7.75
N GLU A 22 4.04 5.86 7.65
CA GLU A 22 4.35 4.54 7.17
C GLU A 22 3.48 4.14 5.98
N CYS A 23 4.08 3.47 5.00
CA CYS A 23 3.32 2.78 3.97
C CYS A 23 2.83 1.44 4.51
N LEU A 24 1.59 1.11 4.21
CA LEU A 24 1.02 -0.18 4.58
C LEU A 24 1.24 -1.19 3.45
N LEU A 25 1.85 -2.33 3.75
CA LEU A 25 1.94 -3.45 2.82
C LEU A 25 1.01 -4.58 3.27
N VAL A 26 -0.03 -4.82 2.48
CA VAL A 26 -1.01 -5.88 2.72
C VAL A 26 -0.65 -7.12 1.92
N LYS A 27 -0.23 -8.17 2.62
CA LYS A 27 0.09 -9.46 2.02
C LYS A 27 -1.05 -10.45 2.22
N GLY A 28 -1.26 -11.33 1.27
CA GLY A 28 -2.25 -12.38 1.41
C GLY A 28 -2.47 -13.17 0.13
N ALA A 29 -3.22 -14.26 0.24
CA ALA A 29 -3.59 -15.06 -0.92
C ALA A 29 -4.39 -14.23 -1.94
N ARG A 30 -4.35 -14.66 -3.19
CA ARG A 30 -5.23 -14.10 -4.23
C ARG A 30 -6.69 -14.35 -3.87
N GLN A 31 -7.58 -13.48 -4.32
CA GLN A 31 -9.04 -13.62 -4.23
C GLN A 31 -9.63 -13.64 -2.80
N VAL A 32 -8.90 -13.19 -1.80
CA VAL A 32 -9.46 -13.03 -0.44
C VAL A 32 -10.17 -11.68 -0.23
N GLY A 33 -10.28 -10.86 -1.25
CA GLY A 33 -11.01 -9.59 -1.21
C GLY A 33 -10.22 -8.39 -0.68
N LYS A 34 -8.89 -8.46 -0.66
CA LYS A 34 -8.02 -7.34 -0.26
C LYS A 34 -8.30 -6.06 -1.04
N THR A 35 -8.23 -6.16 -2.36
CA THR A 35 -8.43 -5.04 -3.28
C THR A 35 -9.77 -4.38 -3.05
N PHE A 36 -10.85 -5.15 -2.99
CA PHE A 36 -12.19 -4.64 -2.74
C PHE A 36 -12.29 -3.81 -1.45
N VAL A 37 -11.72 -4.31 -0.34
CA VAL A 37 -11.77 -3.60 0.95
C VAL A 37 -10.95 -2.33 0.91
N ILE A 38 -9.77 -2.36 0.29
CA ILE A 38 -8.89 -1.18 0.18
C ILE A 38 -9.52 -0.12 -0.72
N GLU A 39 -10.10 -0.51 -1.86
CA GLU A 39 -10.83 0.41 -2.75
C GLU A 39 -11.99 1.09 -2.01
N LYS A 40 -12.82 0.29 -1.33
CA LYS A 40 -13.93 0.82 -0.53
C LYS A 40 -13.42 1.82 0.51
N PHE A 41 -12.39 1.43 1.27
CA PHE A 41 -11.77 2.28 2.27
C PHE A 41 -11.24 3.59 1.67
N GLY A 42 -10.52 3.50 0.54
CA GLY A 42 -9.97 4.68 -0.14
C GLY A 42 -11.05 5.65 -0.60
N ARG A 43 -12.12 5.14 -1.20
CA ARG A 43 -13.23 5.98 -1.70
C ARG A 43 -14.07 6.59 -0.59
N GLU A 44 -14.21 5.92 0.55
CA GLU A 44 -15.02 6.41 1.67
C GLU A 44 -14.24 7.34 2.62
N GLN A 45 -12.93 7.14 2.76
CA GLN A 45 -12.12 7.80 3.79
C GLN A 45 -11.20 8.91 3.27
N TYR A 46 -11.07 9.07 1.97
CA TYR A 46 -10.20 10.07 1.34
C TYR A 46 -10.95 10.88 0.29
N GLU A 47 -10.55 12.13 0.13
CA GLU A 47 -11.11 13.01 -0.90
C GLU A 47 -10.59 12.65 -2.30
N SER A 48 -9.37 12.09 -2.38
CA SER A 48 -8.77 11.59 -3.60
C SER A 48 -8.24 10.17 -3.39
N PHE A 49 -8.59 9.30 -4.31
CA PHE A 49 -8.14 7.90 -4.33
C PHE A 49 -7.49 7.60 -5.67
N ILE A 50 -6.22 7.24 -5.65
CA ILE A 50 -5.42 6.93 -6.84
C ILE A 50 -4.99 5.48 -6.74
N GLU A 51 -5.35 4.68 -7.73
CA GLU A 51 -5.04 3.26 -7.78
C GLU A 51 -4.21 2.94 -9.02
N PHE A 52 -3.18 2.13 -8.82
CA PHE A 52 -2.42 1.49 -9.88
C PHE A 52 -2.40 -0.01 -9.63
N ASN A 53 -2.93 -0.78 -10.58
CA ASN A 53 -2.85 -2.23 -10.57
C ASN A 53 -1.84 -2.68 -11.62
N PHE A 54 -0.69 -3.16 -11.19
CA PHE A 54 0.42 -3.47 -12.09
C PHE A 54 0.22 -4.73 -12.95
N ILE A 55 -0.82 -5.52 -12.71
CA ILE A 55 -1.23 -6.59 -13.63
C ILE A 55 -2.12 -6.04 -14.73
N LEU A 56 -3.11 -5.21 -14.38
CA LEU A 56 -4.08 -4.67 -15.32
C LEU A 56 -3.51 -3.51 -16.14
N ASP A 57 -2.61 -2.74 -15.55
CA ASP A 57 -1.91 -1.61 -16.17
C ASP A 57 -0.39 -1.73 -15.95
N PRO A 58 0.30 -2.60 -16.71
CA PRO A 58 1.74 -2.77 -16.56
C PRO A 58 2.54 -1.51 -16.89
N ASP A 59 2.00 -0.62 -17.73
CA ASP A 59 2.65 0.63 -18.14
C ASP A 59 2.79 1.61 -16.96
N ALA A 60 1.92 1.51 -15.96
CA ALA A 60 2.02 2.29 -14.73
C ALA A 60 3.34 2.07 -13.97
N CYS A 61 4.02 0.94 -14.20
CA CYS A 61 5.33 0.70 -13.61
C CYS A 61 6.39 1.71 -14.07
N SER A 62 6.21 2.32 -15.24
CA SER A 62 7.10 3.37 -15.77
C SER A 62 7.16 4.63 -14.88
N ILE A 63 6.13 4.87 -14.06
CA ILE A 63 6.13 5.93 -13.05
C ILE A 63 7.32 5.79 -12.09
N PHE A 64 7.71 4.54 -11.81
CA PHE A 64 8.78 4.19 -10.87
C PHE A 64 10.13 3.95 -11.54
N ASP A 65 10.29 4.34 -12.81
CA ASP A 65 11.57 4.29 -13.50
C ASP A 65 12.45 5.51 -13.15
N GLY A 66 13.74 5.29 -13.05
CA GLY A 66 14.70 6.36 -12.75
C GLY A 66 14.67 6.80 -11.29
N SER A 67 14.48 8.09 -11.05
CA SER A 67 14.48 8.64 -9.69
C SER A 67 13.32 8.15 -8.86
N LEU A 68 13.61 7.59 -7.68
CA LEU A 68 12.63 7.16 -6.68
C LEU A 68 12.47 8.16 -5.53
N LYS A 69 12.92 9.40 -5.70
CA LYS A 69 12.62 10.48 -4.75
C LYS A 69 11.13 10.76 -4.74
N ALA A 70 10.56 10.94 -3.57
CA ALA A 70 9.11 11.16 -3.40
C ALA A 70 8.58 12.30 -4.28
N GLU A 71 9.29 13.43 -4.35
CA GLU A 71 8.92 14.57 -5.19
C GLU A 71 8.79 14.20 -6.67
N ASP A 72 9.76 13.47 -7.20
CA ASP A 72 9.76 13.03 -8.59
C ASP A 72 8.64 12.03 -8.87
N LEU A 73 8.38 11.13 -7.91
CA LEU A 73 7.29 10.17 -8.01
C LEU A 73 5.93 10.87 -8.04
N TYR A 74 5.70 11.83 -7.18
CA TYR A 74 4.42 12.56 -7.15
C TYR A 74 4.19 13.35 -8.45
N ARG A 75 5.25 13.93 -9.01
CA ARG A 75 5.17 14.61 -10.31
C ARG A 75 4.78 13.63 -11.43
N LYS A 76 5.40 12.46 -11.45
CA LYS A 76 5.11 11.42 -12.43
C LYS A 76 3.69 10.84 -12.26
N ILE A 77 3.24 10.62 -11.03
CA ILE A 77 1.86 10.18 -10.74
C ILE A 77 0.86 11.20 -11.27
N SER A 78 1.10 12.49 -11.00
CA SER A 78 0.23 13.57 -11.50
C SER A 78 0.24 13.69 -13.02
N ALA A 79 1.37 13.42 -13.66
CA ALA A 79 1.48 13.45 -15.12
C ALA A 79 0.83 12.23 -15.78
N TYR A 80 0.87 11.08 -15.13
CA TYR A 80 0.29 9.84 -15.65
C TYR A 80 -1.24 9.90 -15.71
N ASP A 81 -1.87 10.48 -14.70
CA ASP A 81 -3.32 10.71 -14.69
C ASP A 81 -3.64 12.11 -14.15
N ALA A 82 -3.73 13.06 -15.08
CA ALA A 82 -4.01 14.45 -14.76
C ALA A 82 -5.43 14.68 -14.19
N THR A 83 -6.32 13.70 -14.26
CA THR A 83 -7.67 13.81 -13.72
C THR A 83 -7.71 13.63 -12.21
N ARG A 84 -6.64 13.05 -11.63
CA ARG A 84 -6.54 12.73 -10.21
C ARG A 84 -5.62 13.72 -9.51
N ARG A 85 -6.15 14.38 -8.50
CA ARG A 85 -5.40 15.36 -7.72
C ARG A 85 -4.71 14.73 -6.53
N LEU A 86 -3.43 15.06 -6.35
CA LEU A 86 -2.68 14.78 -5.13
C LEU A 86 -2.90 15.92 -4.13
N MET A 87 -3.61 15.61 -3.05
CA MET A 87 -3.90 16.55 -1.96
C MET A 87 -3.23 16.04 -0.67
N PRO A 88 -2.23 16.76 -0.12
CA PRO A 88 -1.55 16.33 1.10
C PRO A 88 -2.51 16.04 2.25
N GLY A 89 -2.36 14.89 2.88
CA GLY A 89 -3.22 14.43 3.97
C GLY A 89 -4.61 13.93 3.56
N ARG A 90 -5.01 14.08 2.30
CA ARG A 90 -6.36 13.78 1.81
C ARG A 90 -6.40 12.79 0.66
N THR A 91 -5.25 12.31 0.22
CA THR A 91 -5.11 11.35 -0.87
C THR A 91 -4.59 10.03 -0.36
N LEU A 92 -5.23 8.95 -0.79
CA LEU A 92 -4.71 7.59 -0.68
C LEU A 92 -4.17 7.15 -2.04
N ILE A 93 -2.93 6.71 -2.07
CA ILE A 93 -2.30 6.05 -3.21
C ILE A 93 -2.32 4.54 -2.94
N PHE A 94 -2.95 3.79 -3.82
CA PHE A 94 -3.04 2.34 -3.74
C PHE A 94 -2.24 1.68 -4.86
N LEU A 95 -1.26 0.86 -4.49
CA LEU A 95 -0.39 0.12 -5.39
C LEU A 95 -0.74 -1.36 -5.31
N ASP A 96 -1.62 -1.82 -6.20
CA ASP A 96 -2.09 -3.21 -6.20
C ASP A 96 -1.17 -4.11 -7.04
N GLU A 97 -1.02 -5.33 -6.60
CA GLU A 97 -0.15 -6.35 -7.22
C GLU A 97 1.31 -5.87 -7.34
N ILE A 98 1.83 -5.29 -6.26
CA ILE A 98 3.14 -4.61 -6.24
C ILE A 98 4.33 -5.53 -6.59
N GLN A 99 4.17 -6.84 -6.49
CA GLN A 99 5.20 -7.80 -6.90
C GLN A 99 5.54 -7.70 -8.39
N GLU A 100 4.63 -7.17 -9.21
CA GLU A 100 4.84 -6.98 -10.66
C GLU A 100 5.68 -5.73 -10.98
N CYS A 101 5.94 -4.88 -9.99
CA CYS A 101 6.76 -3.68 -10.15
C CYS A 101 7.78 -3.54 -9.01
N ALA A 102 8.99 -4.07 -9.22
CA ALA A 102 10.05 -4.05 -8.21
C ALA A 102 10.45 -2.64 -7.79
N ASN A 103 10.46 -1.70 -8.71
CA ASN A 103 10.80 -0.30 -8.43
C ASN A 103 9.73 0.39 -7.56
N ALA A 104 8.45 0.09 -7.77
CA ALA A 104 7.38 0.59 -6.92
C ALA A 104 7.54 0.09 -5.48
N ARG A 105 7.91 -1.16 -5.32
CA ARG A 105 8.21 -1.73 -4.00
C ARG A 105 9.39 -1.03 -3.32
N THR A 106 10.46 -0.74 -4.06
CA THR A 106 11.61 0.00 -3.55
C THR A 106 11.23 1.44 -3.17
N ALA A 107 10.32 2.05 -3.92
CA ALA A 107 9.85 3.41 -3.72
C ALA A 107 9.03 3.58 -2.42
N LEU A 108 8.46 2.51 -1.87
CA LEU A 108 7.68 2.59 -0.62
C LEU A 108 8.47 3.25 0.52
N LYS A 109 9.77 3.05 0.57
CA LYS A 109 10.64 3.70 1.57
C LYS A 109 10.63 5.21 1.44
N SER A 110 10.85 5.72 0.24
CA SER A 110 10.86 7.18 -0.02
C SER A 110 9.49 7.81 0.25
N LEU A 111 8.42 7.13 -0.16
CA LEU A 111 7.06 7.59 0.04
C LEU A 111 6.70 7.65 1.52
N ALA A 112 7.12 6.68 2.31
CA ALA A 112 6.89 6.67 3.74
C ALA A 112 7.70 7.75 4.47
N GLN A 113 8.95 7.95 4.10
CA GLN A 113 9.80 8.99 4.69
C GLN A 113 9.26 10.39 4.42
N ASP A 114 8.69 10.63 3.25
CA ASP A 114 8.06 11.89 2.91
C ASP A 114 6.76 12.12 3.67
N GLY A 115 5.88 11.14 3.72
CA GLY A 115 4.67 11.12 4.53
C GLY A 115 3.54 12.07 4.13
N ARG A 116 3.64 12.81 3.02
CA ARG A 116 2.58 13.74 2.56
C ARG A 116 1.28 13.03 2.20
N TYR A 117 1.38 11.84 1.67
CA TYR A 117 0.23 11.04 1.22
C TYR A 117 0.25 9.69 1.90
N ASP A 118 -0.93 9.15 2.12
CA ASP A 118 -1.07 7.79 2.59
C ASP A 118 -0.89 6.81 1.44
N VAL A 119 -0.14 5.75 1.68
CA VAL A 119 0.16 4.73 0.68
C VAL A 119 -0.17 3.36 1.23
N ILE A 120 -0.98 2.62 0.49
CA ILE A 120 -1.22 1.20 0.70
C ILE A 120 -0.72 0.44 -0.51
N ALA A 121 0.06 -0.60 -0.27
CA ALA A 121 0.44 -1.55 -1.31
C ALA A 121 -0.13 -2.93 -1.00
N SER A 122 -0.55 -3.66 -2.00
CA SER A 122 -0.97 -5.05 -1.84
C SER A 122 -0.21 -5.97 -2.79
N GLY A 123 -0.11 -7.23 -2.40
CA GLY A 123 0.52 -8.24 -3.22
C GLY A 123 0.24 -9.65 -2.73
N SER A 124 0.42 -10.64 -3.63
CA SER A 124 0.29 -12.05 -3.25
C SER A 124 1.53 -12.54 -2.50
N LEU A 125 1.33 -13.49 -1.57
CA LEU A 125 2.44 -14.11 -0.81
C LEU A 125 3.47 -14.80 -1.72
N LEU A 126 3.03 -15.34 -2.85
CA LEU A 126 3.87 -16.11 -3.78
C LEU A 126 4.79 -15.23 -4.62
N GLY A 127 4.44 -13.96 -4.83
CA GLY A 127 5.21 -13.03 -5.65
C GLY A 127 6.29 -12.25 -4.89
N ILE A 128 6.27 -12.27 -3.57
CA ILE A 128 7.22 -11.52 -2.75
C ILE A 128 8.39 -12.44 -2.37
N LYS A 129 9.16 -12.86 -3.37
CA LYS A 129 10.45 -13.49 -3.11
C LYS A 129 11.41 -12.40 -2.62
N TYR A 130 11.85 -12.50 -1.39
CA TYR A 130 13.06 -11.84 -0.94
C TYR A 130 14.22 -12.44 -1.74
N LYS A 131 14.58 -11.83 -2.87
CA LYS A 131 15.88 -12.09 -3.47
C LYS A 131 16.93 -11.53 -2.52
N GLY A 132 17.59 -12.49 -1.88
CA GLY A 132 18.47 -12.27 -0.77
C GLY A 132 19.61 -11.32 -1.03
N LYS A 133 20.11 -10.90 -0.04
CA LYS A 133 21.34 -10.41 0.58
C LYS A 133 21.03 -9.11 1.31
N LYS A 134 21.06 -9.22 2.65
CA LYS A 134 21.34 -8.13 3.59
C LYS A 134 20.97 -6.74 3.06
N ALA A 135 19.69 -6.50 2.79
CA ALA A 135 19.18 -5.18 2.95
C ALA A 135 19.26 -4.90 4.45
N ARG A 136 20.35 -4.33 4.87
CA ARG A 136 20.38 -3.64 6.15
C ARG A 136 19.30 -2.57 6.04
N GLU A 137 18.08 -3.03 6.41
CA GLU A 137 17.37 -2.37 7.47
C GLU A 137 17.22 -0.88 7.44
N ARG A 138 16.04 -0.45 7.32
CA ARG A 138 15.41 0.39 8.35
C ARG A 138 13.94 0.66 8.05
N TYR A 139 13.46 0.19 6.94
CA TYR A 139 12.07 0.37 6.62
C TYR A 139 11.44 -0.97 6.22
N VAL A 140 10.72 -1.54 7.14
CA VAL A 140 9.81 -2.66 6.86
C VAL A 140 8.42 -2.05 6.83
N PRO A 141 7.75 -1.97 5.67
CA PRO A 141 6.34 -1.62 5.65
C PRO A 141 5.60 -2.57 6.59
N LYS A 142 4.73 -2.05 7.44
CA LYS A 142 3.88 -2.93 8.25
C LYS A 142 3.16 -3.88 7.31
N SER A 143 3.43 -5.16 7.42
CA SER A 143 2.79 -6.19 6.63
C SER A 143 1.70 -6.86 7.43
N ILE A 144 0.49 -6.88 6.85
CA ILE A 144 -0.63 -7.62 7.43
C ILE A 144 -0.79 -8.90 6.64
N PRO A 145 -0.67 -10.08 7.27
CA PRO A 145 -1.07 -11.31 6.64
C PRO A 145 -2.60 -11.34 6.55
N VAL A 146 -3.11 -11.18 5.34
CA VAL A 146 -4.53 -11.30 5.06
C VAL A 146 -4.86 -12.75 4.73
N GLY A 147 -5.68 -13.39 5.54
CA GLY A 147 -6.06 -14.81 5.39
C GLY A 147 -6.03 -15.60 6.70
N PHE A 148 -5.52 -15.01 7.78
CA PHE A 148 -5.56 -15.62 9.11
C PHE A 148 -6.57 -14.88 10.00
N GLU A 149 -7.81 -15.29 9.96
CA GLU A 149 -8.90 -14.72 10.78
C GLU A 149 -8.60 -14.70 12.28
N ARG A 150 -7.73 -15.58 12.76
CA ARG A 150 -7.36 -15.67 14.17
C ARG A 150 -6.25 -14.69 14.60
N GLN A 151 -5.51 -14.09 13.67
CA GLN A 151 -4.38 -13.22 14.02
C GLN A 151 -4.70 -11.74 14.01
N ILE A 152 -5.71 -11.31 13.26
CA ILE A 152 -6.09 -9.88 13.17
C ILE A 152 -6.56 -9.34 14.53
N GLY A 153 -7.21 -10.14 15.35
CA GLY A 153 -7.64 -9.74 16.70
C GLY A 153 -6.55 -9.74 17.78
N ARG A 154 -5.41 -10.40 17.56
CA ARG A 154 -4.32 -10.51 18.55
C ARG A 154 -3.04 -9.79 18.15
N ALA A 155 -2.77 -9.61 16.87
CA ALA A 155 -1.56 -8.94 16.38
C ALA A 155 -1.62 -7.42 16.57
N SER A 156 -2.80 -6.82 16.57
CA SER A 156 -2.95 -5.37 16.75
C SER A 156 -2.48 -4.84 18.11
N CYS A 157 -2.35 -5.72 19.11
CA CYS A 157 -1.88 -5.32 20.46
C CYS A 157 -0.39 -5.56 20.72
N ARG A 158 0.32 -6.39 19.91
CA ARG A 158 1.73 -6.75 20.17
C ARG A 158 2.74 -6.14 19.21
N GLU A 159 2.33 -5.68 18.05
CA GLU A 159 3.23 -5.02 17.09
C GLU A 159 3.29 -3.49 17.24
N ARG A 160 2.74 -2.96 18.31
CA ARG A 160 2.82 -1.52 18.64
C ARG A 160 4.03 -1.14 19.48
N VAL A 161 4.94 -2.06 19.65
CA VAL A 161 6.18 -1.76 20.38
C VAL A 161 7.34 -1.72 19.40
#